data_79e49451b584f5fabc368253a6ea3587
#
_entry.id   79e49451b584f5fabc368253a6ea3587
#
_cell.length_a   1.000
_cell.length_b   1.000
_cell.length_c   1.000
_cell.angle_alpha   90.00
_cell.angle_beta   90.00
_cell.angle_gamma   90.00
#
_symmetry.space_group_name_H-M   'P 1'
#
loop_
_entity.id
_entity.type
_entity.pdbx_description
1 polymer ?
#
loop_
_entity_poly.entity_id
_entity_poly.type
_entity_poly.pdbx_seq_one_letter_code
_entity_poly.pdbx_strand_id
1 'polypeptide(L)'
;IELFDFEHLNKSNSRFDLDKCKWLNGQYINDLTEQEYIEKAAPFSNNASEKIISLTQPRVQQLSEIEKILKPILDNEYPTDHDASLKISQTPEIGVMIKELNQSFESLDPWTAENIKITIKNYADDKKIKIGSLMLPLRVCSTGVGQGTDLMPTLEAIGRNATTTRIRSRINQICTDI
;
A
#
# COMPACT_ATOMS: atom_id res chain seq x y z
N ILE A 1 15.53 12.79 -35.29
CA ILE A 1 16.73 13.40 -35.91
C ILE A 1 16.35 14.71 -36.61
N GLU A 2 15.18 14.84 -37.23
CA GLU A 2 14.69 16.04 -37.91
C GLU A 2 14.45 17.24 -36.98
N LEU A 3 14.32 17.03 -35.67
CA LEU A 3 14.12 18.10 -34.67
C LEU A 3 15.40 18.53 -33.95
N PHE A 4 16.57 17.97 -34.33
CA PHE A 4 17.83 18.31 -33.72
C PHE A 4 18.51 19.47 -34.50
N ASP A 5 18.71 20.60 -33.82
CA ASP A 5 19.35 21.78 -34.36
C ASP A 5 20.47 22.22 -33.39
N PHE A 6 21.65 22.51 -33.96
CA PHE A 6 22.82 22.97 -33.24
C PHE A 6 22.65 24.40 -32.67
N GLU A 7 21.76 25.22 -33.27
CA GLU A 7 21.51 26.60 -32.83
C GLU A 7 20.76 26.63 -31.48
N HIS A 8 20.03 25.57 -31.16
CA HIS A 8 19.28 25.43 -29.91
C HIS A 8 20.03 24.65 -28.81
N LEU A 9 21.31 24.33 -29.04
CA LEU A 9 22.13 23.68 -28.00
C LEU A 9 22.45 24.67 -26.89
N ASN A 10 21.97 24.32 -25.68
CA ASN A 10 22.33 25.10 -24.49
C ASN A 10 23.85 24.93 -24.19
N LYS A 11 24.59 26.05 -24.16
CA LYS A 11 26.03 26.05 -23.88
C LYS A 11 26.40 25.87 -22.41
N SER A 12 25.41 25.75 -21.52
CA SER A 12 25.65 25.47 -20.11
C SER A 12 25.95 23.98 -19.89
N ASN A 13 26.83 23.67 -18.93
CA ASN A 13 27.08 22.28 -18.54
C ASN A 13 25.77 21.62 -18.13
N SER A 14 25.33 20.62 -18.88
CA SER A 14 24.14 19.85 -18.52
C SER A 14 24.46 18.94 -17.30
N ARG A 15 23.71 19.12 -16.24
CA ARG A 15 23.76 18.20 -15.09
C ARG A 15 22.72 17.12 -15.30
N PHE A 16 23.14 15.87 -15.23
CA PHE A 16 22.22 14.74 -15.29
C PHE A 16 21.39 14.68 -13.98
N ASP A 17 20.07 14.81 -14.12
CA ASP A 17 19.13 14.80 -13.01
C ASP A 17 18.52 13.40 -12.89
N LEU A 18 19.02 12.63 -11.93
CA LEU A 18 18.56 11.27 -11.66
C LEU A 18 17.10 11.22 -11.18
N ASP A 19 16.65 12.20 -10.41
CA ASP A 19 15.30 12.22 -9.88
C ASP A 19 14.29 12.50 -11.00
N LYS A 20 14.65 13.40 -11.92
CA LYS A 20 13.85 13.63 -13.14
C LYS A 20 13.79 12.38 -14.03
N CYS A 21 14.89 11.63 -14.15
CA CYS A 21 14.90 10.39 -14.91
C CYS A 21 14.02 9.31 -14.25
N LYS A 22 14.05 9.16 -12.93
CA LYS A 22 13.18 8.25 -12.22
C LYS A 22 11.71 8.63 -12.37
N TRP A 23 11.41 9.92 -12.22
CA TRP A 23 10.05 10.41 -12.41
C TRP A 23 9.54 10.10 -13.83
N LEU A 24 10.36 10.39 -14.86
CA LEU A 24 10.02 10.12 -16.25
C LEU A 24 9.81 8.61 -16.49
N ASN A 25 10.67 7.75 -15.93
CA ASN A 25 10.53 6.31 -16.01
C ASN A 25 9.21 5.85 -15.34
N GLY A 26 8.82 6.46 -14.22
CA GLY A 26 7.53 6.23 -13.57
C GLY A 26 6.34 6.57 -14.48
N GLN A 27 6.42 7.65 -15.29
CA GLN A 27 5.38 7.95 -16.27
C GLN A 27 5.26 6.85 -17.33
N TYR A 28 6.38 6.38 -17.89
CA TYR A 28 6.37 5.27 -18.84
C TYR A 28 5.82 3.97 -18.25
N ILE A 29 6.09 3.70 -16.97
CA ILE A 29 5.52 2.54 -16.27
C ILE A 29 4.00 2.70 -16.13
N ASN A 30 3.52 3.89 -15.77
CA ASN A 30 2.08 4.16 -15.62
C ASN A 30 1.31 4.14 -16.94
N ASP A 31 1.99 4.43 -18.07
CA ASP A 31 1.39 4.39 -19.41
C ASP A 31 1.28 2.97 -19.99
N LEU A 32 1.89 1.96 -19.34
CA LEU A 32 1.73 0.57 -19.74
C LEU A 32 0.29 0.11 -19.49
N THR A 33 -0.22 -0.74 -20.38
CA THR A 33 -1.42 -1.52 -20.09
C THR A 33 -1.18 -2.46 -18.91
N GLU A 34 -2.24 -2.86 -18.22
CA GLU A 34 -2.12 -3.80 -17.08
C GLU A 34 -1.35 -5.07 -17.45
N GLN A 35 -1.64 -5.66 -18.62
CA GLN A 35 -0.99 -6.86 -19.11
C GLN A 35 0.51 -6.65 -19.35
N GLU A 36 0.88 -5.57 -20.04
CA GLU A 36 2.30 -5.23 -20.28
C GLU A 36 3.05 -4.97 -18.98
N TYR A 37 2.39 -4.33 -18.02
CA TYR A 37 2.99 -4.09 -16.71
C TYR A 37 3.24 -5.41 -15.98
N ILE A 38 2.25 -6.30 -15.89
CA ILE A 38 2.36 -7.60 -15.22
C ILE A 38 3.52 -8.42 -15.82
N GLU A 39 3.61 -8.49 -17.15
CA GLU A 39 4.70 -9.21 -17.83
C GLU A 39 6.08 -8.65 -17.46
N LYS A 40 6.24 -7.32 -17.43
CA LYS A 40 7.51 -6.67 -17.07
C LYS A 40 7.82 -6.77 -15.56
N ALA A 41 6.80 -6.78 -14.72
CA ALA A 41 6.89 -6.86 -13.28
C ALA A 41 7.16 -8.29 -12.76
N ALA A 42 6.81 -9.31 -13.53
CA ALA A 42 6.91 -10.72 -13.14
C ALA A 42 8.28 -11.12 -12.55
N PRO A 43 9.43 -10.71 -13.13
CA PRO A 43 10.75 -11.05 -12.56
C PRO A 43 11.00 -10.48 -11.14
N PHE A 44 10.26 -9.46 -10.72
CA PHE A 44 10.40 -8.73 -9.45
C PHE A 44 9.28 -9.06 -8.45
N SER A 45 8.37 -9.99 -8.81
CA SER A 45 7.10 -10.15 -8.09
C SER A 45 7.08 -11.26 -7.05
N ASN A 46 8.16 -12.06 -6.92
CA ASN A 46 8.23 -13.19 -6.00
C ASN A 46 7.01 -14.14 -6.11
N ASN A 47 6.55 -14.41 -7.32
CA ASN A 47 5.36 -15.22 -7.62
C ASN A 47 4.05 -14.67 -7.02
N ALA A 48 3.94 -13.38 -6.77
CA ALA A 48 2.69 -12.76 -6.40
C ALA A 48 1.63 -12.94 -7.51
N SER A 49 0.35 -12.97 -7.14
CA SER A 49 -0.73 -13.01 -8.12
C SER A 49 -0.77 -11.72 -8.96
N GLU A 50 -1.24 -11.83 -10.20
CA GLU A 50 -1.39 -10.68 -11.11
C GLU A 50 -2.14 -9.52 -10.48
N LYS A 51 -3.20 -9.82 -9.72
CA LYS A 51 -3.98 -8.84 -8.97
C LYS A 51 -3.14 -8.07 -7.95
N ILE A 52 -2.20 -8.71 -7.27
CA ILE A 52 -1.30 -8.04 -6.32
C ILE A 52 -0.24 -7.23 -7.07
N ILE A 53 0.28 -7.75 -8.18
CA ILE A 53 1.27 -7.08 -9.01
C ILE A 53 0.69 -5.77 -9.56
N SER A 54 -0.52 -5.79 -10.13
CA SER A 54 -1.14 -4.61 -10.73
C SER A 54 -1.32 -3.46 -9.73
N LEU A 55 -1.52 -3.75 -8.44
CA LEU A 55 -1.60 -2.73 -7.39
C LEU A 55 -0.32 -1.91 -7.21
N THR A 56 0.82 -2.41 -7.67
CA THR A 56 2.12 -1.73 -7.51
C THR A 56 2.39 -0.71 -8.61
N GLN A 57 1.75 -0.82 -9.78
CA GLN A 57 2.01 0.05 -10.95
C GLN A 57 2.00 1.55 -10.62
N PRO A 58 0.99 2.11 -9.94
CA PRO A 58 0.94 3.55 -9.64
C PRO A 58 1.91 3.98 -8.52
N ARG A 59 2.69 3.07 -7.97
CA ARG A 59 3.55 3.29 -6.80
C ARG A 59 5.04 3.14 -7.08
N VAL A 60 5.41 2.68 -8.27
CA VAL A 60 6.80 2.45 -8.64
C VAL A 60 7.29 3.43 -9.68
N GLN A 61 8.50 3.88 -9.53
CA GLN A 61 9.25 4.61 -10.56
C GLN A 61 10.27 3.71 -11.25
N GLN A 62 10.59 2.58 -10.65
CA GLN A 62 11.48 1.55 -11.19
C GLN A 62 10.90 0.16 -10.87
N LEU A 63 10.98 -0.78 -11.81
CA LEU A 63 10.47 -2.15 -11.59
C LEU A 63 11.16 -2.87 -10.43
N SER A 64 12.42 -2.53 -10.14
CA SER A 64 13.16 -3.06 -8.98
C SER A 64 12.56 -2.69 -7.62
N GLU A 65 11.66 -1.70 -7.56
CA GLU A 65 10.98 -1.29 -6.32
C GLU A 65 9.80 -2.21 -5.96
N ILE A 66 9.35 -3.02 -6.92
CA ILE A 66 8.18 -3.90 -6.77
C ILE A 66 8.36 -4.86 -5.60
N GLU A 67 9.50 -5.53 -5.51
CA GLU A 67 9.78 -6.48 -4.42
C GLU A 67 9.62 -5.82 -3.04
N LYS A 68 10.13 -4.60 -2.88
CA LYS A 68 10.03 -3.84 -1.62
C LYS A 68 8.59 -3.52 -1.26
N ILE A 69 7.74 -3.22 -2.24
CA ILE A 69 6.31 -2.90 -2.03
C ILE A 69 5.52 -4.17 -1.74
N LEU A 70 5.85 -5.28 -2.40
CA LEU A 70 5.14 -6.54 -2.24
C LEU A 70 5.47 -7.27 -0.93
N LYS A 71 6.69 -7.13 -0.44
CA LYS A 71 7.15 -7.85 0.76
C LYS A 71 6.22 -7.67 1.96
N PRO A 72 5.75 -6.46 2.35
CA PRO A 72 4.79 -6.28 3.42
C PRO A 72 3.42 -6.94 3.18
N ILE A 73 3.06 -7.14 1.91
CA ILE A 73 1.79 -7.74 1.53
C ILE A 73 1.86 -9.26 1.60
N LEU A 74 2.97 -9.83 1.13
CA LEU A 74 3.17 -11.29 1.02
C LEU A 74 3.65 -11.93 2.33
N ASP A 75 4.45 -11.22 3.12
CA ASP A 75 5.02 -11.73 4.35
C ASP A 75 4.08 -11.52 5.54
N ASN A 76 3.64 -12.60 6.15
CA ASN A 76 2.76 -12.57 7.32
C ASN A 76 3.43 -12.02 8.57
N GLU A 77 4.75 -12.14 8.65
CA GLU A 77 5.57 -11.74 9.80
C GLU A 77 6.40 -10.47 9.52
N TYR A 78 6.02 -9.73 8.45
CA TYR A 78 6.74 -8.50 8.10
C TYR A 78 6.79 -7.54 9.30
N PRO A 79 7.98 -7.02 9.65
CA PRO A 79 8.17 -6.16 10.81
C PRO A 79 7.28 -4.91 10.74
N THR A 80 6.77 -4.50 11.89
CA THR A 80 5.96 -3.29 11.97
C THR A 80 6.85 -2.05 11.99
N ASP A 81 6.51 -1.05 11.20
CA ASP A 81 7.15 0.26 11.17
C ASP A 81 6.98 0.94 12.54
N HIS A 82 8.12 1.22 13.19
CA HIS A 82 8.15 1.77 14.53
C HIS A 82 7.49 3.16 14.61
N ASP A 83 7.79 4.05 13.67
CA ASP A 83 7.25 5.41 13.66
C ASP A 83 5.74 5.43 13.43
N ALA A 84 5.26 4.52 12.58
CA ALA A 84 3.83 4.36 12.33
C ALA A 84 3.12 3.75 13.55
N SER A 85 3.75 2.81 14.26
CA SER A 85 3.23 2.22 15.51
C SER A 85 3.11 3.24 16.62
N LEU A 86 4.12 4.10 16.80
CA LEU A 86 4.08 5.17 17.79
C LEU A 86 2.92 6.14 17.59
N LYS A 87 2.58 6.47 16.32
CA LYS A 87 1.43 7.32 16.02
C LYS A 87 0.09 6.68 16.41
N ILE A 88 0.02 5.36 16.31
CA ILE A 88 -1.19 4.60 16.71
C ILE A 88 -1.28 4.51 18.23
N SER A 89 -0.18 4.21 18.92
CA SER A 89 -0.14 4.04 20.37
C SER A 89 -0.47 5.33 21.15
N GLN A 90 -0.23 6.49 20.54
CA GLN A 90 -0.61 7.81 21.12
C GLN A 90 -2.13 8.05 21.20
N THR A 91 -2.95 7.20 20.59
CA THR A 91 -4.41 7.31 20.58
C THR A 91 -5.02 5.98 21.03
N PRO A 92 -5.14 5.72 22.35
CA PRO A 92 -5.58 4.43 22.90
C PRO A 92 -6.95 3.98 22.37
N GLU A 93 -7.87 4.89 22.09
CA GLU A 93 -9.19 4.60 21.54
C GLU A 93 -9.10 3.94 20.16
N ILE A 94 -8.06 4.24 19.37
CA ILE A 94 -7.85 3.64 18.05
C ILE A 94 -7.64 2.13 18.16
N GLY A 95 -6.92 1.68 19.17
CA GLY A 95 -6.71 0.25 19.42
C GLY A 95 -8.03 -0.51 19.61
N VAL A 96 -8.95 0.07 20.39
CA VAL A 96 -10.29 -0.49 20.59
C VAL A 96 -11.08 -0.50 19.28
N MET A 97 -11.09 0.63 18.56
CA MET A 97 -11.81 0.78 17.30
C MET A 97 -11.33 -0.23 16.24
N ILE A 98 -10.02 -0.44 16.13
CA ILE A 98 -9.48 -1.43 15.19
C ILE A 98 -9.84 -2.86 15.58
N LYS A 99 -9.90 -3.18 16.88
CA LYS A 99 -10.37 -4.49 17.35
C LYS A 99 -11.84 -4.71 17.01
N GLU A 100 -12.72 -3.74 17.25
CA GLU A 100 -14.15 -3.82 16.92
C GLU A 100 -14.35 -3.94 15.40
N LEU A 101 -13.64 -3.13 14.60
CA LEU A 101 -13.71 -3.21 13.14
C LEU A 101 -13.21 -4.57 12.62
N ASN A 102 -12.17 -5.13 13.23
CA ASN A 102 -11.67 -6.46 12.88
C ASN A 102 -12.72 -7.54 13.11
N GLN A 103 -13.53 -7.44 14.18
CA GLN A 103 -14.64 -8.36 14.41
C GLN A 103 -15.69 -8.29 13.28
N SER A 104 -15.98 -7.08 12.78
CA SER A 104 -16.86 -6.91 11.62
C SER A 104 -16.29 -7.56 10.35
N PHE A 105 -14.97 -7.54 10.17
CA PHE A 105 -14.29 -8.18 9.05
C PHE A 105 -14.34 -9.70 9.11
N GLU A 106 -14.39 -10.31 10.29
CA GLU A 106 -14.45 -11.77 10.45
C GLU A 106 -15.70 -12.40 9.81
N SER A 107 -16.82 -11.67 9.81
CA SER A 107 -18.10 -12.10 9.24
C SER A 107 -18.39 -11.50 7.86
N LEU A 108 -17.50 -10.66 7.33
CA LEU A 108 -17.74 -9.97 6.06
C LEU A 108 -17.69 -10.93 4.87
N ASP A 109 -18.80 -11.08 4.16
CA ASP A 109 -18.92 -11.89 2.96
C ASP A 109 -19.85 -11.21 1.93
N PRO A 110 -19.47 -11.11 0.65
CA PRO A 110 -18.15 -11.46 0.10
C PRO A 110 -17.03 -10.49 0.51
N TRP A 111 -15.81 -11.00 0.58
CA TRP A 111 -14.59 -10.24 0.90
C TRP A 111 -14.08 -9.53 -0.34
N THR A 112 -14.57 -8.33 -0.60
CA THR A 112 -14.22 -7.47 -1.73
C THR A 112 -13.77 -6.10 -1.25
N ALA A 113 -12.94 -5.40 -2.05
CA ALA A 113 -12.48 -4.05 -1.74
C ALA A 113 -13.66 -3.09 -1.48
N GLU A 114 -14.75 -3.25 -2.22
CA GLU A 114 -15.96 -2.44 -2.04
C GLU A 114 -16.64 -2.71 -0.69
N ASN A 115 -16.88 -3.97 -0.35
CA ASN A 115 -17.52 -4.32 0.92
C ASN A 115 -16.65 -3.96 2.12
N ILE A 116 -15.33 -4.12 2.00
CA ILE A 116 -14.37 -3.65 3.01
C ILE A 116 -14.52 -2.13 3.22
N LYS A 117 -14.55 -1.35 2.13
CA LYS A 117 -14.72 0.10 2.17
C LYS A 117 -16.04 0.51 2.81
N ILE A 118 -17.14 -0.16 2.43
CA ILE A 118 -18.48 0.09 3.00
C ILE A 118 -18.48 -0.21 4.51
N THR A 119 -17.91 -1.32 4.92
CA THR A 119 -17.83 -1.72 6.34
C THR A 119 -17.05 -0.68 7.15
N ILE A 120 -15.89 -0.22 6.66
CA ILE A 120 -15.10 0.82 7.33
C ILE A 120 -15.87 2.13 7.41
N LYS A 121 -16.56 2.52 6.32
CA LYS A 121 -17.36 3.74 6.29
C LYS A 121 -18.49 3.69 7.28
N ASN A 122 -19.29 2.62 7.28
CA ASN A 122 -20.42 2.46 8.21
C ASN A 122 -19.94 2.50 9.67
N TYR A 123 -18.83 1.81 9.97
CA TYR A 123 -18.23 1.88 11.30
C TYR A 123 -17.81 3.30 11.69
N ALA A 124 -17.18 4.04 10.78
CA ALA A 124 -16.75 5.42 11.02
C ALA A 124 -17.96 6.35 11.26
N ASP A 125 -19.02 6.18 10.47
CA ASP A 125 -20.27 6.95 10.59
C ASP A 125 -20.96 6.65 11.94
N ASP A 126 -21.06 5.40 12.36
CA ASP A 126 -21.62 4.97 13.64
C ASP A 126 -20.87 5.55 14.84
N LYS A 127 -19.53 5.56 14.76
CA LYS A 127 -18.67 6.14 15.79
C LYS A 127 -18.52 7.65 15.69
N LYS A 128 -19.09 8.29 14.66
CA LYS A 128 -18.99 9.74 14.37
C LYS A 128 -17.54 10.24 14.27
N ILE A 129 -16.70 9.44 13.61
CA ILE A 129 -15.29 9.75 13.37
C ILE A 129 -15.02 9.88 11.87
N LYS A 130 -13.90 10.53 11.51
CA LYS A 130 -13.46 10.59 10.13
C LYS A 130 -12.90 9.24 9.70
N ILE A 131 -13.33 8.71 8.56
CA ILE A 131 -12.80 7.46 7.99
C ILE A 131 -11.26 7.48 7.87
N GLY A 132 -10.68 8.65 7.58
CA GLY A 132 -9.23 8.83 7.46
C GLY A 132 -8.45 8.46 8.73
N SER A 133 -9.06 8.58 9.93
CA SER A 133 -8.41 8.22 11.19
C SER A 133 -8.19 6.71 11.33
N LEU A 134 -8.95 5.89 10.62
CA LEU A 134 -8.83 4.43 10.62
C LEU A 134 -7.84 3.90 9.57
N MET A 135 -7.53 4.70 8.53
CA MET A 135 -6.75 4.22 7.38
C MET A 135 -5.32 3.83 7.73
N LEU A 136 -4.61 4.70 8.47
CA LEU A 136 -3.24 4.41 8.89
C LEU A 136 -3.17 3.21 9.86
N PRO A 137 -3.98 3.14 10.93
CA PRO A 137 -4.00 1.99 11.83
C PRO A 137 -4.32 0.67 11.12
N LEU A 138 -5.32 0.65 10.24
CA LEU A 138 -5.66 -0.54 9.45
C LEU A 138 -4.52 -0.99 8.56
N ARG A 139 -3.86 -0.04 7.88
CA ARG A 139 -2.71 -0.34 7.02
C ARG A 139 -1.57 -0.94 7.82
N VAL A 140 -1.16 -0.29 8.91
CA VAL A 140 -0.05 -0.76 9.74
C VAL A 140 -0.36 -2.13 10.33
N CYS A 141 -1.58 -2.34 10.86
CA CYS A 141 -1.96 -3.62 11.43
C CYS A 141 -2.05 -4.75 10.38
N SER A 142 -2.41 -4.44 9.13
CA SER A 142 -2.53 -5.46 8.07
C SER A 142 -1.23 -5.73 7.32
N THR A 143 -0.38 -4.72 7.11
CA THR A 143 0.83 -4.83 6.29
C THR A 143 2.13 -4.56 7.03
N GLY A 144 2.09 -3.97 8.22
CA GLY A 144 3.28 -3.56 8.98
C GLY A 144 3.83 -2.18 8.57
N VAL A 145 3.36 -1.55 7.49
CA VAL A 145 3.91 -0.29 6.96
C VAL A 145 2.87 0.83 6.93
N GLY A 146 3.32 2.08 7.09
CA GLY A 146 2.43 3.26 7.05
C GLY A 146 2.05 3.72 5.64
N GLN A 147 2.77 3.26 4.62
CA GLN A 147 2.57 3.63 3.21
C GLN A 147 2.56 2.39 2.31
N GLY A 148 2.01 2.50 1.11
CA GLY A 148 1.97 1.38 0.16
C GLY A 148 0.89 1.54 -0.90
N THR A 149 0.45 0.44 -1.47
CA THR A 149 -0.63 0.33 -2.45
C THR A 149 -1.99 0.74 -1.88
N ASP A 150 -3.03 0.88 -2.70
CA ASP A 150 -4.37 1.21 -2.19
C ASP A 150 -4.84 0.16 -1.17
N LEU A 151 -5.32 0.63 0.00
CA LEU A 151 -5.57 -0.23 1.16
C LEU A 151 -6.66 -1.28 0.88
N MET A 152 -7.81 -0.88 0.35
CA MET A 152 -8.95 -1.80 0.16
C MET A 152 -8.63 -2.95 -0.80
N PRO A 153 -8.11 -2.70 -2.01
CA PRO A 153 -7.66 -3.76 -2.90
C PRO A 153 -6.52 -4.61 -2.30
N THR A 154 -5.66 -3.99 -1.48
CA THR A 154 -4.60 -4.72 -0.77
C THR A 154 -5.18 -5.71 0.23
N LEU A 155 -6.14 -5.29 1.06
CA LEU A 155 -6.81 -6.17 2.03
C LEU A 155 -7.57 -7.30 1.32
N GLU A 156 -8.25 -6.99 0.22
CA GLU A 156 -8.93 -8.00 -0.60
C GLU A 156 -7.94 -9.04 -1.12
N ALA A 157 -6.79 -8.60 -1.62
CA ALA A 157 -5.75 -9.47 -2.18
C ALA A 157 -5.03 -10.32 -1.11
N ILE A 158 -4.82 -9.79 0.09
CA ILE A 158 -4.31 -10.55 1.26
C ILE A 158 -5.30 -11.64 1.67
N GLY A 159 -6.59 -11.36 1.52
CA GLY A 159 -7.67 -12.26 1.94
C GLY A 159 -8.11 -12.07 3.39
N ARG A 160 -9.38 -12.42 3.67
CA ARG A 160 -10.03 -12.20 4.98
C ARG A 160 -9.23 -12.77 6.14
N ASN A 161 -8.93 -14.07 6.10
CA ASN A 161 -8.30 -14.78 7.22
C ASN A 161 -6.91 -14.21 7.57
N ALA A 162 -6.09 -13.95 6.57
CA ALA A 162 -4.76 -13.38 6.79
C ALA A 162 -4.86 -11.95 7.31
N THR A 163 -5.75 -11.12 6.75
CA THR A 163 -5.99 -9.75 7.20
C THR A 163 -6.42 -9.70 8.66
N THR A 164 -7.46 -10.45 9.04
CA THR A 164 -7.99 -10.43 10.42
C THR A 164 -6.99 -10.96 11.43
N THR A 165 -6.22 -11.99 11.08
CA THR A 165 -5.15 -12.52 11.92
C THR A 165 -4.02 -11.53 12.13
N ARG A 166 -3.55 -10.88 11.06
CA ARG A 166 -2.49 -9.85 11.13
C ARG A 166 -2.93 -8.65 11.98
N ILE A 167 -4.16 -8.16 11.78
CA ILE A 167 -4.70 -7.05 12.57
C ILE A 167 -4.74 -7.43 14.04
N ARG A 168 -5.26 -8.61 14.39
CA ARG A 168 -5.36 -9.07 15.78
C ARG A 168 -3.99 -9.16 16.45
N SER A 169 -3.01 -9.74 15.76
CA SER A 169 -1.64 -9.89 16.29
C SER A 169 -0.97 -8.53 16.55
N ARG A 170 -0.94 -7.68 15.51
CA ARG A 170 -0.21 -6.39 15.59
C ARG A 170 -0.87 -5.37 16.51
N ILE A 171 -2.20 -5.29 16.53
CA ILE A 171 -2.87 -4.34 17.43
C ILE A 171 -2.65 -4.68 18.89
N ASN A 172 -2.55 -5.97 19.22
CA ASN A 172 -2.21 -6.38 20.57
C ASN A 172 -0.78 -5.98 20.92
N GLN A 173 0.21 -6.17 20.02
CA GLN A 173 1.58 -5.73 20.23
C GLN A 173 1.65 -4.21 20.44
N ILE A 174 1.07 -3.42 19.53
CA ILE A 174 1.10 -1.94 19.58
C ILE A 174 0.44 -1.40 20.85
N CYS A 175 -0.62 -2.06 21.36
CA CYS A 175 -1.32 -1.63 22.56
C CYS A 175 -0.74 -2.19 23.87
N THR A 176 0.18 -3.16 23.82
CA THR A 176 0.81 -3.74 25.01
C THR A 176 2.13 -3.03 25.37
N ASP A 177 2.74 -2.37 24.38
CA ASP A 177 4.00 -1.61 24.55
C ASP A 177 3.76 -0.21 25.20
N ILE A 178 2.58 0.02 25.80
CA ILE A 178 2.18 1.19 26.58
C ILE A 178 2.11 0.80 28.05
#